data_5dcc3f530666b53f8daaad3ff3894872
#
_entry.id   5dcc3f530666b53f8daaad3ff3894872
#
_cell.length_a   1.000
_cell.length_b   1.000
_cell.length_c   1.000
_cell.angle_alpha   90.00
_cell.angle_beta   90.00
_cell.angle_gamma   90.00
#
_symmetry.space_group_name_H-M   'P 1'
#
loop_
_entity.id
_entity.type
_entity.pdbx_description
1 polymer ?
#
loop_
_entity_poly.entity_id
_entity_poly.type
_entity_poly.pdbx_seq_one_letter_code
_entity_poly.pdbx_strand_id
1 'polypeptide(L)' 'TGSTLIDTNFQNSNLMEANFTSSNILNANFDGANLIGATWTMGEICGPESIGICNK' A
#
# COMPACT_ATOMS: atom_id res chain seq x y z
N THR A 1 2.08 9.93 2.54
CA THR A 1 3.47 10.34 2.59
C THR A 1 3.86 10.67 4.03
N GLY A 2 4.89 10.01 4.55
CA GLY A 2 5.39 10.25 5.90
C GLY A 2 4.42 9.87 7.02
N SER A 3 3.38 9.12 6.70
CA SER A 3 2.35 8.75 7.67
C SER A 3 2.77 7.56 8.50
N THR A 4 2.21 7.46 9.71
CA THR A 4 2.39 6.28 10.55
C THR A 4 1.12 5.45 10.44
N LEU A 5 1.24 4.29 9.80
CA LEU A 5 0.10 3.41 9.52
C LEU A 5 0.28 2.04 10.19
N ILE A 6 0.95 2.02 11.32
CA ILE A 6 1.22 0.80 12.07
C ILE A 6 -0.11 0.17 12.50
N ASP A 7 -0.26 -1.13 12.24
CA ASP A 7 -1.43 -1.92 12.62
C ASP A 7 -2.73 -1.46 11.96
N THR A 8 -2.65 -0.65 10.92
CA THR A 8 -3.85 -0.15 10.23
C THR A 8 -4.47 -1.27 9.40
N ASN A 9 -5.79 -1.36 9.39
CA ASN A 9 -6.52 -2.35 8.61
C ASN A 9 -6.98 -1.74 7.29
N PHE A 10 -6.37 -2.18 6.19
CA PHE A 10 -6.73 -1.78 4.83
C PHE A 10 -7.42 -2.90 4.06
N GLN A 11 -7.95 -3.91 4.75
CA GLN A 11 -8.58 -5.04 4.10
C GLN A 11 -9.61 -4.59 3.08
N ASN A 12 -9.49 -5.13 1.86
CA ASN A 12 -10.45 -4.88 0.76
C ASN A 12 -10.59 -3.41 0.37
N SER A 13 -9.64 -2.58 0.75
CA SER A 13 -9.68 -1.15 0.44
C SER A 13 -9.24 -0.89 -0.99
N ASN A 14 -9.73 0.21 -1.59
CA ASN A 14 -9.28 0.66 -2.88
C ASN A 14 -8.18 1.70 -2.67
N LEU A 15 -6.93 1.27 -2.87
CA LEU A 15 -5.76 2.12 -2.65
C LEU A 15 -5.02 2.41 -3.96
N MET A 16 -5.73 2.33 -5.07
CA MET A 16 -5.14 2.64 -6.37
C MET A 16 -4.55 4.03 -6.36
N GLU A 17 -3.31 4.13 -6.83
CA GLU A 17 -2.59 5.40 -6.95
C GLU A 17 -2.32 6.10 -5.62
N ALA A 18 -2.53 5.43 -4.49
CA ALA A 18 -2.22 6.01 -3.19
C ALA A 18 -0.71 6.21 -3.05
N ASN A 19 -0.30 7.20 -2.26
CA ASN A 19 1.11 7.51 -2.06
C ASN A 19 1.53 7.14 -0.64
N PHE A 20 2.31 6.07 -0.51
CA PHE A 20 2.83 5.60 0.77
C PHE A 20 4.30 5.95 0.98
N THR A 21 4.85 6.86 0.18
CA THR A 21 6.27 7.19 0.26
C THR A 21 6.63 7.62 1.68
N SER A 22 7.67 6.99 2.23
CA SER A 22 8.19 7.25 3.58
C SER A 22 7.21 6.94 4.70
N SER A 23 6.10 6.24 4.41
CA SER A 23 5.14 5.86 5.45
C SER A 23 5.62 4.62 6.18
N ASN A 24 5.27 4.52 7.46
CA ASN A 24 5.56 3.33 8.27
C ASN A 24 4.31 2.45 8.28
N ILE A 25 4.39 1.31 7.61
CA ILE A 25 3.26 0.40 7.46
C ILE A 25 3.45 -0.93 8.20
N LEU A 26 4.24 -0.91 9.27
CA LEU A 26 4.51 -2.12 10.05
C LEU A 26 3.20 -2.74 10.53
N ASN A 27 3.01 -4.03 10.24
CA ASN A 27 1.82 -4.79 10.61
C ASN A 27 0.52 -4.27 10.01
N ALA A 28 0.56 -3.36 9.04
CA ALA A 28 -0.65 -2.95 8.34
C ALA A 28 -1.21 -4.14 7.56
N ASN A 29 -2.53 -4.29 7.55
CA ASN A 29 -3.19 -5.39 6.86
C ASN A 29 -3.74 -4.91 5.52
N PHE A 30 -3.14 -5.36 4.42
CA PHE A 30 -3.56 -5.01 3.06
C PHE A 30 -4.27 -6.16 2.35
N ASP A 31 -4.73 -7.15 3.09
CA ASP A 31 -5.34 -8.34 2.51
C ASP A 31 -6.53 -7.96 1.62
N GLY A 32 -6.46 -8.31 0.34
CA GLY A 32 -7.50 -7.98 -0.63
C GLY A 32 -7.52 -6.52 -1.08
N ALA A 33 -6.62 -5.68 -0.57
CA ALA A 33 -6.58 -4.28 -0.96
C ALA A 33 -6.05 -4.14 -2.39
N ASN A 34 -6.63 -3.19 -3.14
CA ASN A 34 -6.20 -2.92 -4.50
C ASN A 34 -5.10 -1.85 -4.48
N LEU A 35 -3.87 -2.26 -4.76
CA LEU A 35 -2.70 -1.38 -4.70
C LEU A 35 -2.16 -1.04 -6.09
N ILE A 36 -2.91 -1.31 -7.15
CA ILE A 36 -2.45 -1.07 -8.50
C ILE A 36 -2.12 0.40 -8.69
N GLY A 37 -0.90 0.68 -9.12
CA GLY A 37 -0.46 2.04 -9.36
C GLY A 37 -0.10 2.83 -8.11
N ALA A 38 -0.22 2.24 -6.92
CA ALA A 38 0.15 2.93 -5.69
C ALA A 38 1.67 3.12 -5.62
N THR A 39 2.09 4.23 -5.02
CA THR A 39 3.51 4.47 -4.76
C THR A 39 3.84 3.90 -3.39
N TRP A 40 4.75 2.93 -3.35
CA TRP A 40 5.06 2.22 -2.11
C TRP A 40 6.02 3.03 -1.25
N THR A 41 6.36 2.48 -0.08
CA THR A 41 7.08 3.22 0.96
C THR A 41 8.47 3.72 0.54
N MET A 42 9.07 3.08 -0.45
CA MET A 42 10.40 3.48 -0.94
C MET A 42 10.33 4.18 -2.30
N GLY A 43 9.15 4.67 -2.65
CA GLY A 43 8.97 5.40 -3.91
C GLY A 43 8.73 4.52 -5.12
N GLU A 44 8.62 3.21 -4.94
CA GLU A 44 8.39 2.28 -6.04
C GLU A 44 6.90 2.22 -6.38
N ILE A 45 6.60 2.08 -7.66
CA ILE A 45 5.21 2.01 -8.11
C ILE A 45 4.76 0.56 -8.14
N CYS A 46 3.64 0.26 -7.49
CA CYS A 46 3.06 -1.07 -7.51
C CYS A 46 2.50 -1.35 -8.90
N GLY A 47 2.84 -2.50 -9.45
CA GLY A 47 2.43 -2.88 -10.79
C GLY A 47 1.02 -3.46 -10.85
N PRO A 48 0.61 -3.96 -12.04
CA PRO A 48 -0.66 -4.64 -12.17
C PRO A 48 -0.68 -5.89 -11.29
N GLU A 49 -1.84 -6.31 -10.85
CA GLU A 49 -2.02 -7.46 -9.97
C GLU A 49 -1.53 -7.22 -8.54
N SER A 50 -1.39 -5.97 -8.15
CA SER A 50 -1.00 -5.64 -6.76
C SER A 50 -2.22 -5.68 -5.86
N ILE A 51 -2.74 -6.87 -5.64
CA ILE A 51 -3.87 -7.09 -4.75
C ILE A 51 -3.36 -7.74 -3.48
N GLY A 52 -3.55 -7.07 -2.35
CA GLY A 52 -3.08 -7.57 -1.06
C GLY A 52 -1.59 -7.37 -0.82
N ILE A 53 -0.83 -7.07 -1.86
CA ILE A 53 0.62 -6.88 -1.78
C ILE A 53 1.06 -5.97 -2.93
N CYS A 54 2.09 -5.18 -2.66
CA CYS A 54 2.66 -4.35 -3.72
C CYS A 54 3.55 -5.21 -4.62
N ASN A 55 3.06 -5.47 -5.81
CA ASN A 55 3.75 -6.31 -6.78
C ASN A 55 4.47 -5.41 -7.79
N LYS A 56 5.75 -5.26 -7.58
CA LYS A 56 6.60 -4.42 -8.45
C LYS A 56 7.18 -5.26 -9.59
#